data_c9771ca38d6c91a01a68f821aa913d49
#
_entry.id   c9771ca38d6c91a01a68f821aa913d49
#
_cell.length_a   1.000
_cell.length_b   1.000
_cell.length_c   1.000
_cell.angle_alpha   90.00
_cell.angle_beta   90.00
_cell.angle_gamma   90.00
#
_symmetry.space_group_name_H-M   'P 1'
#
loop_
_entity.id
_entity.type
_entity.pdbx_description
1 polymer ?
#
loop_
_entity_poly.entity_id
_entity_poly.type
_entity_poly.pdbx_seq_one_letter_code
_entity_poly.pdbx_strand_id
1 'polypeptide(L)'
;MNLLLENKVCIITGAAQGIGHQIAKQFAADGAIVYACDRQEFTTDNERIHPVVMDITDAVSVKANLMQIFKTEGRIDCLINNAGIVYNRKIGMILREETERMFLVNVIAVLELIQLCSRLMARNGGGSIVNIASVTAV
;
A
#
# COMPACT_ATOMS: atom_id res chain seq x y z
N MET A 1 -23.39 -6.39 15.55
CA MET A 1 -23.10 -5.40 14.49
C MET A 1 -22.19 -6.05 13.46
N ASN A 2 -22.61 -6.04 12.20
CA ASN A 2 -21.77 -6.58 11.12
C ASN A 2 -20.71 -5.55 10.75
N LEU A 3 -19.44 -5.93 10.88
CA LEU A 3 -18.32 -5.11 10.46
C LEU A 3 -18.15 -5.25 8.93
N LEU A 4 -17.94 -4.13 8.22
CA LEU A 4 -17.86 -4.11 6.76
C LEU A 4 -16.69 -4.91 6.21
N LEU A 5 -15.58 -4.96 6.95
CA LEU A 5 -14.33 -5.60 6.52
C LEU A 5 -13.90 -6.75 7.44
N GLU A 6 -14.86 -7.36 8.13
CA GLU A 6 -14.56 -8.41 9.10
C GLU A 6 -13.70 -9.52 8.49
N ASN A 7 -12.53 -9.73 9.09
CA ASN A 7 -11.53 -10.73 8.68
C ASN A 7 -10.98 -10.57 7.24
N LYS A 8 -11.24 -9.44 6.58
CA LYS A 8 -10.58 -9.13 5.31
C LYS A 8 -9.14 -8.74 5.54
N VAL A 9 -8.25 -9.23 4.69
CA VAL A 9 -6.82 -8.93 4.73
C VAL A 9 -6.53 -7.79 3.76
N CYS A 10 -6.12 -6.66 4.31
CA CYS A 10 -5.93 -5.42 3.57
C CYS A 10 -4.48 -4.96 3.64
N ILE A 11 -3.90 -4.64 2.50
CA ILE A 11 -2.55 -4.08 2.40
C ILE A 11 -2.68 -2.61 2.05
N ILE A 12 -2.02 -1.74 2.82
CA ILE A 12 -2.04 -0.29 2.61
C ILE A 12 -0.61 0.19 2.55
N THR A 13 -0.23 0.85 1.47
CA THR A 13 1.10 1.44 1.33
C THR A 13 1.11 2.89 1.79
N GLY A 14 2.27 3.39 2.24
CA GLY A 14 2.39 4.74 2.78
C GLY A 14 1.59 4.94 4.07
N ALA A 15 1.54 3.93 4.93
CA ALA A 15 0.61 3.87 6.05
C ALA A 15 1.18 4.36 7.38
N ALA A 16 2.44 4.83 7.43
CA ALA A 16 3.05 5.32 8.66
C ALA A 16 2.44 6.66 9.13
N GLN A 17 1.88 7.44 8.23
CA GLN A 17 1.32 8.75 8.52
C GLN A 17 0.26 9.16 7.49
N GLY A 18 -0.40 10.28 7.74
CA GLY A 18 -1.33 10.92 6.79
C GLY A 18 -2.54 10.07 6.44
N ILE A 19 -2.93 10.12 5.17
CA ILE A 19 -4.14 9.46 4.64
C ILE A 19 -4.04 7.94 4.82
N GLY A 20 -2.91 7.34 4.47
CA GLY A 20 -2.71 5.90 4.61
C GLY A 20 -2.86 5.41 6.04
N HIS A 21 -2.37 6.17 7.00
CA HIS A 21 -2.52 5.84 8.42
C HIS A 21 -3.98 5.91 8.89
N GLN A 22 -4.73 6.91 8.45
CA GLN A 22 -6.15 7.04 8.75
C GLN A 22 -6.97 5.91 8.12
N ILE A 23 -6.65 5.52 6.88
CA ILE A 23 -7.28 4.36 6.23
C ILE A 23 -7.02 3.09 7.04
N ALA A 24 -5.78 2.87 7.48
CA ALA A 24 -5.42 1.71 8.29
C ALA A 24 -6.24 1.64 9.58
N LYS A 25 -6.39 2.76 10.27
CA LYS A 25 -7.19 2.85 11.51
C LYS A 25 -8.67 2.56 11.24
N GLN A 26 -9.23 3.14 10.19
CA GLN A 26 -10.64 2.93 9.86
C GLN A 26 -10.90 1.48 9.44
N PHE A 27 -10.03 0.90 8.61
CA PHE A 27 -10.18 -0.49 8.19
C PHE A 27 -10.09 -1.46 9.37
N ALA A 28 -9.16 -1.22 10.28
CA ALA A 28 -9.04 -2.02 11.50
C ALA A 28 -10.31 -1.89 12.38
N ALA A 29 -10.88 -0.70 12.49
CA ALA A 29 -12.14 -0.48 13.19
C ALA A 29 -13.31 -1.20 12.53
N ASP A 30 -13.27 -1.37 11.20
CA ASP A 30 -14.26 -2.13 10.43
C ASP A 30 -14.00 -3.65 10.40
N GLY A 31 -13.04 -4.12 11.17
CA GLY A 31 -12.76 -5.54 11.38
C GLY A 31 -11.69 -6.15 10.48
N ALA A 32 -11.01 -5.34 9.65
CA ALA A 32 -9.95 -5.83 8.79
C ALA A 32 -8.69 -6.23 9.57
N ILE A 33 -7.94 -7.14 9.01
CA ILE A 33 -6.55 -7.39 9.35
C ILE A 33 -5.72 -6.52 8.40
N VAL A 34 -5.02 -5.54 8.93
CA VAL A 34 -4.35 -4.51 8.13
C VAL A 34 -2.84 -4.70 8.17
N TYR A 35 -2.23 -4.86 7.01
CA TYR A 35 -0.78 -4.80 6.84
C TYR A 35 -0.42 -3.41 6.34
N ALA A 36 0.09 -2.60 7.26
CA ALA A 36 0.39 -1.19 7.04
C ALA A 36 1.87 -1.04 6.65
N CYS A 37 2.10 -0.87 5.36
CA CYS A 37 3.44 -0.84 4.77
C CYS A 37 3.95 0.59 4.63
N ASP A 38 5.20 0.81 5.00
CA ASP A 38 5.88 2.09 4.81
C ASP A 38 7.39 1.89 4.79
N ARG A 39 8.11 2.80 4.16
CA ARG A 39 9.57 2.85 4.24
C ARG A 39 10.04 3.21 5.64
N GLN A 40 9.25 4.00 6.34
CA GLN A 40 9.51 4.41 7.71
C GLN A 40 8.99 3.36 8.69
N GLU A 41 9.82 3.05 9.67
CA GLU A 41 9.38 2.25 10.81
C GLU A 41 8.38 3.05 11.66
N PHE A 42 7.33 2.40 12.11
CA PHE A 42 6.37 2.98 13.02
C PHE A 42 5.77 1.92 13.93
N THR A 43 5.16 2.34 15.02
CA THR A 43 4.53 1.47 15.99
C THR A 43 3.04 1.76 16.11
N THR A 44 2.28 0.78 16.55
CA THR A 44 0.85 0.90 16.82
C THR A 44 0.48 0.02 18.01
N ASP A 45 -0.50 0.44 18.77
CA ASP A 45 -1.11 -0.36 19.83
C ASP A 45 -2.35 -1.12 19.35
N ASN A 46 -2.77 -0.93 18.10
CA ASN A 46 -3.89 -1.64 17.50
C ASN A 46 -3.47 -3.03 17.03
N GLU A 47 -4.03 -4.07 17.65
CA GLU A 47 -3.70 -5.47 17.36
C GLU A 47 -4.03 -5.91 15.92
N ARG A 48 -4.95 -5.20 15.25
CA ARG A 48 -5.34 -5.50 13.87
C ARG A 48 -4.46 -4.82 12.82
N ILE A 49 -3.57 -3.92 13.25
CA ILE A 49 -2.65 -3.23 12.35
C ILE A 49 -1.26 -3.82 12.54
N HIS A 50 -0.71 -4.39 11.47
CA HIS A 50 0.62 -4.98 11.42
C HIS A 50 1.54 -4.09 10.59
N PRO A 51 2.44 -3.32 11.24
CA PRO A 51 3.43 -2.52 10.52
C PRO A 51 4.40 -3.40 9.75
N VAL A 52 4.65 -3.02 8.50
CA VAL A 52 5.64 -3.67 7.62
C VAL A 52 6.57 -2.62 7.06
N VAL A 53 7.85 -2.68 7.39
CA VAL A 53 8.86 -1.81 6.78
C VAL A 53 9.17 -2.34 5.39
N MET A 54 8.79 -1.57 4.37
CA MET A 54 8.92 -1.99 2.99
C MET A 54 9.04 -0.79 2.07
N ASP A 55 10.08 -0.79 1.25
CA ASP A 55 10.18 0.15 0.13
C ASP A 55 9.48 -0.47 -1.08
N ILE A 56 8.42 0.18 -1.57
CA ILE A 56 7.63 -0.34 -2.69
C ILE A 56 8.42 -0.40 -4.01
N THR A 57 9.55 0.29 -4.10
CA THR A 57 10.44 0.26 -5.27
C THR A 57 11.43 -0.91 -5.25
N ASP A 58 11.54 -1.60 -4.13
CA ASP A 58 12.35 -2.82 -4.01
C ASP A 58 11.45 -4.04 -4.33
N ALA A 59 11.45 -4.43 -5.60
CA ALA A 59 10.58 -5.50 -6.10
C ALA A 59 10.81 -6.84 -5.39
N VAL A 60 12.04 -7.15 -5.01
CA VAL A 60 12.37 -8.40 -4.28
C VAL A 60 11.76 -8.38 -2.88
N SER A 61 11.93 -7.28 -2.16
CA SER A 61 11.35 -7.08 -0.82
C SER A 61 9.82 -7.10 -0.85
N VAL A 62 9.21 -6.41 -1.83
CA VAL A 62 7.75 -6.39 -2.01
C VAL A 62 7.21 -7.80 -2.21
N LYS A 63 7.81 -8.57 -3.12
CA LYS A 63 7.38 -9.95 -3.38
C LYS A 63 7.50 -10.82 -2.13
N ALA A 64 8.63 -10.74 -1.43
CA ALA A 64 8.86 -11.52 -0.22
C ALA A 64 7.83 -11.20 0.87
N ASN A 65 7.55 -9.91 1.11
CA ASN A 65 6.57 -9.48 2.11
C ASN A 65 5.14 -9.92 1.73
N LEU A 66 4.72 -9.73 0.50
CA LEU A 66 3.37 -10.11 0.07
C LEU A 66 3.16 -11.63 0.10
N MET A 67 4.16 -12.40 -0.31
CA MET A 67 4.09 -13.86 -0.20
C MET A 67 4.02 -14.33 1.25
N GLN A 68 4.75 -13.68 2.16
CA GLN A 68 4.69 -13.99 3.58
C GLN A 68 3.31 -13.67 4.19
N ILE A 69 2.72 -12.52 3.82
CA ILE A 69 1.37 -12.15 4.25
C ILE A 69 0.35 -13.19 3.74
N PHE A 70 0.43 -13.54 2.47
CA PHE A 70 -0.46 -14.53 1.88
C PHE A 70 -0.31 -15.91 2.56
N LYS A 71 0.91 -16.32 2.86
CA LYS A 71 1.18 -17.57 3.58
C LYS A 71 0.60 -17.56 4.99
N THR A 72 0.73 -16.44 5.70
CA THR A 72 0.25 -16.29 7.08
C THR A 72 -1.27 -16.28 7.15
N GLU A 73 -1.92 -15.51 6.26
CA GLU A 73 -3.37 -15.25 6.32
C GLU A 73 -4.19 -16.17 5.40
N GLY A 74 -3.56 -16.76 4.38
CA GLY A 74 -4.23 -17.59 3.38
C GLY A 74 -5.02 -16.79 2.34
N ARG A 75 -5.02 -15.47 2.43
CA ARG A 75 -5.77 -14.59 1.54
C ARG A 75 -5.21 -13.17 1.53
N ILE A 76 -5.49 -12.44 0.47
CA ILE A 76 -5.38 -10.99 0.37
C ILE A 76 -6.65 -10.51 -0.32
N ASP A 77 -7.35 -9.58 0.31
CA ASP A 77 -8.67 -9.11 -0.15
C ASP A 77 -8.64 -7.69 -0.70
N CYS A 78 -7.71 -6.85 -0.22
CA CYS A 78 -7.67 -5.44 -0.58
C CYS A 78 -6.23 -4.94 -0.67
N LEU A 79 -5.99 -4.09 -1.67
CA LEU A 79 -4.76 -3.31 -1.82
C LEU A 79 -5.12 -1.85 -1.95
N ILE A 80 -4.58 -1.01 -1.07
CA ILE A 80 -4.66 0.45 -1.17
C ILE A 80 -3.28 0.98 -1.53
N ASN A 81 -3.12 1.39 -2.77
CA ASN A 81 -1.92 2.08 -3.24
C ASN A 81 -2.01 3.55 -2.86
N ASN A 82 -1.48 3.90 -1.69
CA ASN A 82 -1.47 5.26 -1.15
C ASN A 82 -0.07 5.87 -1.14
N ALA A 83 0.99 5.08 -1.10
CA ALA A 83 2.35 5.62 -1.16
C ALA A 83 2.57 6.41 -2.46
N GLY A 84 3.16 7.59 -2.31
CA GLY A 84 3.47 8.46 -3.44
C GLY A 84 4.39 9.57 -3.01
N ILE A 85 5.09 10.13 -3.98
CA ILE A 85 5.99 11.27 -3.77
C ILE A 85 5.73 12.35 -4.81
N VAL A 86 6.07 13.58 -4.46
CA VAL A 86 6.04 14.71 -5.37
C VAL A 86 7.24 15.62 -5.12
N TYR A 87 7.85 16.07 -6.19
CA TYR A 87 8.88 17.12 -6.16
C TYR A 87 8.31 18.36 -6.86
N ASN A 88 8.15 19.43 -6.10
CA ASN A 88 7.67 20.71 -6.63
C ASN A 88 8.86 21.54 -7.09
N ARG A 89 9.03 21.65 -8.41
CA ARG A 89 10.13 22.41 -9.04
C ARG A 89 9.56 23.38 -10.08
N LYS A 90 10.19 24.55 -10.20
CA LYS A 90 9.93 25.44 -11.33
C LYS A 90 10.47 24.84 -12.61
N ILE A 91 9.82 25.13 -13.73
CA ILE A 91 10.34 24.80 -15.06
C ILE A 91 11.77 25.35 -15.22
N GLY A 92 12.67 24.53 -15.72
CA GLY A 92 14.10 24.84 -15.81
C GLY A 92 14.93 24.41 -14.61
N MET A 93 14.28 24.01 -13.50
CA MET A 93 14.93 23.50 -12.28
C MET A 93 14.59 22.03 -11.98
N ILE A 94 13.91 21.38 -12.90
CA ILE A 94 13.52 19.98 -12.77
C ILE A 94 14.76 19.11 -12.93
N LEU A 95 15.00 18.23 -11.96
CA LEU A 95 16.07 17.25 -12.00
C LEU A 95 15.58 15.92 -12.56
N ARG A 96 16.35 15.35 -13.47
CA ARG A 96 16.02 14.05 -14.09
C ARG A 96 15.82 12.95 -13.04
N GLU A 97 16.70 12.87 -12.04
CA GLU A 97 16.63 11.87 -10.99
C GLU A 97 15.32 11.96 -10.18
N GLU A 98 14.85 13.17 -9.92
CA GLU A 98 13.58 13.38 -9.22
C GLU A 98 12.40 12.92 -10.06
N THR A 99 12.43 13.21 -11.36
CA THR A 99 11.39 12.76 -12.29
C THR A 99 11.37 11.24 -12.40
N GLU A 100 12.53 10.62 -12.58
CA GLU A 100 12.64 9.15 -12.62
C GLU A 100 12.15 8.53 -11.32
N ARG A 101 12.49 9.11 -10.17
CA ARG A 101 12.02 8.65 -8.85
C ARG A 101 10.51 8.75 -8.71
N MET A 102 9.89 9.84 -9.16
CA MET A 102 8.42 9.97 -9.14
C MET A 102 7.76 8.90 -10.00
N PHE A 103 8.25 8.63 -11.20
CA PHE A 103 7.71 7.56 -12.04
C PHE A 103 7.90 6.18 -11.40
N LEU A 104 9.06 5.93 -10.81
CA LEU A 104 9.33 4.66 -10.15
C LEU A 104 8.36 4.41 -8.98
N VAL A 105 8.16 5.40 -8.11
CA VAL A 105 7.28 5.27 -6.93
C VAL A 105 5.81 5.33 -7.31
N ASN A 106 5.42 6.32 -8.13
CA ASN A 106 4.00 6.62 -8.35
C ASN A 106 3.37 5.79 -9.48
N VAL A 107 4.17 5.19 -10.35
CA VAL A 107 3.66 4.44 -11.52
C VAL A 107 4.18 3.01 -11.53
N ILE A 108 5.49 2.82 -11.62
CA ILE A 108 6.07 1.47 -11.83
C ILE A 108 5.80 0.56 -10.63
N ALA A 109 6.12 1.01 -9.42
CA ALA A 109 5.89 0.24 -8.20
C ALA A 109 4.41 -0.08 -8.00
N VAL A 110 3.52 0.86 -8.31
CA VAL A 110 2.07 0.67 -8.24
C VAL A 110 1.62 -0.45 -9.19
N LEU A 111 2.07 -0.44 -10.44
CA LEU A 111 1.76 -1.48 -11.42
C LEU A 111 2.26 -2.86 -10.98
N GLU A 112 3.47 -2.94 -10.44
CA GLU A 112 4.03 -4.20 -9.94
C GLU A 112 3.24 -4.74 -8.74
N LEU A 113 2.83 -3.87 -7.80
CA LEU A 113 1.96 -4.23 -6.68
C LEU A 113 0.60 -4.74 -7.16
N ILE A 114 -0.01 -4.06 -8.13
CA ILE A 114 -1.29 -4.48 -8.72
C ILE A 114 -1.14 -5.88 -9.35
N GLN A 115 -0.10 -6.12 -10.13
CA GLN A 115 0.14 -7.42 -10.75
C GLN A 115 0.27 -8.53 -9.72
N LEU A 116 1.08 -8.32 -8.70
CA LEU A 116 1.33 -9.35 -7.69
C LEU A 116 0.10 -9.59 -6.81
N CYS A 117 -0.53 -8.52 -6.31
CA CYS A 117 -1.72 -8.65 -5.47
C CYS A 117 -2.90 -9.26 -6.23
N SER A 118 -3.13 -8.90 -7.49
CA SER A 118 -4.21 -9.47 -8.27
C SER A 118 -4.04 -10.97 -8.51
N ARG A 119 -2.82 -11.45 -8.71
CA ARG A 119 -2.53 -12.89 -8.80
C ARG A 119 -2.85 -13.62 -7.49
N LEU A 120 -2.48 -13.02 -6.35
CA LEU A 120 -2.76 -13.60 -5.04
C LEU A 120 -4.26 -13.54 -4.70
N MET A 121 -4.92 -12.44 -5.01
CA MET A 121 -6.37 -12.28 -4.84
C MET A 121 -7.15 -13.30 -5.66
N ALA A 122 -6.72 -13.59 -6.87
CA ALA A 122 -7.38 -14.57 -7.74
C ALA A 122 -7.44 -15.97 -7.12
N ARG A 123 -6.47 -16.33 -6.28
CA ARG A 123 -6.45 -17.62 -5.58
C ARG A 123 -7.57 -17.77 -4.55
N ASN A 124 -8.10 -16.68 -4.03
CA ASN A 124 -9.22 -16.69 -3.08
C ASN A 124 -10.51 -16.08 -3.67
N GLY A 125 -10.63 -16.05 -4.99
CA GLY A 125 -11.86 -15.67 -5.67
C GLY A 125 -12.02 -14.20 -6.04
N GLY A 126 -11.00 -13.38 -5.80
CA GLY A 126 -11.01 -11.97 -6.16
C GLY A 126 -10.61 -11.03 -5.03
N GLY A 127 -10.75 -9.74 -5.26
CA GLY A 127 -10.39 -8.70 -4.30
C GLY A 127 -10.67 -7.31 -4.84
N SER A 128 -10.28 -6.30 -4.08
CA SER A 128 -10.43 -4.89 -4.45
C SER A 128 -9.09 -4.18 -4.43
N ILE A 129 -8.86 -3.34 -5.44
CA ILE A 129 -7.67 -2.50 -5.53
C ILE A 129 -8.11 -1.05 -5.66
N VAL A 130 -7.59 -0.19 -4.78
CA VAL A 130 -7.85 1.25 -4.80
C VAL A 130 -6.54 1.99 -4.96
N ASN A 131 -6.46 2.86 -5.94
CA ASN A 131 -5.30 3.72 -6.17
C ASN A 131 -5.67 5.15 -5.75
N ILE A 132 -4.91 5.69 -4.80
CA ILE A 132 -5.07 7.08 -4.38
C ILE A 132 -4.32 7.96 -5.37
N ALA A 133 -5.06 8.82 -6.05
CA ALA A 133 -4.53 9.76 -7.04
C ALA A 133 -4.73 11.20 -6.59
N SER A 134 -4.15 12.13 -7.33
CA SER A 134 -4.32 13.56 -7.10
C SER A 134 -4.57 14.30 -8.41
N VAL A 135 -5.35 15.36 -8.34
CA VAL A 135 -5.65 16.24 -9.48
C VAL A 135 -4.80 17.52 -9.47
N THR A 136 -3.73 17.55 -8.70
CA THR A 136 -2.87 18.73 -8.60
C THR A 136 -1.97 18.96 -9.82
N ALA A 137 -2.18 18.22 -10.89
CA ALA A 137 -1.43 18.33 -12.13
C ALA A 137 -2.08 19.31 -13.14
N VAL A 138 -2.84 20.28 -12.68
CA VAL A 138 -3.50 21.28 -13.54
C VAL A 138 -2.80 22.63 -13.40
#